data_c4efdcd75938c1d24dd68a1bb70b1a3b
#
_entry.id   c4efdcd75938c1d24dd68a1bb70b1a3b
#
_cell.length_a   1.000
_cell.length_b   1.000
_cell.length_c   1.000
_cell.angle_alpha   90.00
_cell.angle_beta   90.00
_cell.angle_gamma   90.00
#
_symmetry.space_group_name_H-M   'P 1'
#
loop_
_entity.id
_entity.type
_entity.pdbx_description
1 polymer ?
#
loop_
_entity_poly.entity_id
_entity_poly.type
_entity_poly.pdbx_seq_one_letter_code
_entity_poly.pdbx_strand_id
1 'polypeptide(L)'
;MITVHPELHGGEGIPAVHPEPPGDLHDRVLPLIPASGPWARAFRLDRDPLYFGRGGDQRFDDPAREFGVCYCGADEACAFIETLPAQVTVGTTSILGVREAALQARGWATVELLPQTEPLWLVDMTGPGLAHLGANADLSSCPDYAVPQRWSRALWSHPQGPSGLLYRARHDPSLLSIALFDRADGRVAMTSRGAWSASANATLLRKMLARYRVQIIPDARS
;
A
#
# COMPACT_ATOMS: atom_id res chain seq x y z
N MET A 1 22.35 14.01 32.86
CA MET A 1 21.92 15.35 32.38
C MET A 1 22.16 15.35 30.88
N ILE A 2 21.12 15.15 30.08
CA ILE A 2 21.20 15.10 28.61
C ILE A 2 21.02 16.56 28.14
N THR A 3 22.06 17.13 27.57
CA THR A 3 22.00 18.49 27.01
C THR A 3 21.35 18.38 25.62
N VAL A 4 20.11 18.82 25.54
CA VAL A 4 19.42 19.01 24.25
C VAL A 4 19.89 20.33 23.68
N HIS A 5 20.62 20.33 22.58
CA HIS A 5 20.98 21.53 21.84
C HIS A 5 19.76 22.09 21.12
N PRO A 6 19.30 23.33 21.38
CA PRO A 6 18.20 23.94 20.65
C PRO A 6 18.72 24.83 19.54
N GLU A 7 19.34 24.27 18.53
CA GLU A 7 19.73 25.06 17.34
C GLU A 7 19.66 24.22 16.07
N LEU A 8 18.46 24.08 15.48
CA LEU A 8 18.28 23.81 14.06
C LEU A 8 16.92 24.33 13.56
N HIS A 9 16.58 25.57 13.88
CA HIS A 9 15.47 26.26 13.22
C HIS A 9 15.99 27.54 12.59
N GLY A 10 16.42 27.45 11.32
CA GLY A 10 16.87 28.61 10.57
C GLY A 10 17.71 28.21 9.34
N GLY A 11 17.16 27.40 8.46
CA GLY A 11 17.75 27.10 7.15
C GLY A 11 16.64 27.01 6.13
N GLU A 12 16.79 27.77 5.04
CA GLU A 12 15.99 27.64 3.82
C GLU A 12 15.77 26.16 3.52
N GLY A 13 14.49 25.75 3.31
CA GLY A 13 14.07 24.37 3.25
C GLY A 13 14.87 23.54 2.26
N ILE A 14 15.83 22.79 2.79
CA ILE A 14 16.36 21.64 2.08
C ILE A 14 15.15 20.71 1.91
N PRO A 15 14.75 20.37 0.67
CA PRO A 15 13.69 19.37 0.48
C PRO A 15 14.06 18.15 1.31
N ALA A 16 13.15 17.66 2.14
CA ALA A 16 13.37 16.44 2.88
C ALA A 16 13.68 15.33 1.87
N VAL A 17 14.95 15.02 1.70
CA VAL A 17 15.40 13.95 0.82
C VAL A 17 15.04 12.66 1.55
N HIS A 18 14.12 11.89 0.99
CA HIS A 18 13.84 10.55 1.50
C HIS A 18 15.14 9.74 1.52
N PRO A 19 15.44 9.02 2.58
CA PRO A 19 16.65 8.24 2.63
C PRO A 19 16.61 7.17 1.51
N GLU A 20 17.64 7.15 0.70
CA GLU A 20 17.87 6.08 -0.28
C GLU A 20 18.16 4.76 0.45
N PRO A 21 17.92 3.60 -0.20
CA PRO A 21 18.38 2.33 0.33
C PRO A 21 19.90 2.41 0.62
N PRO A 22 20.34 2.10 1.84
CA PRO A 22 21.77 2.16 2.15
C PRO A 22 22.55 1.14 1.32
N GLY A 23 23.78 1.51 0.95
CA GLY A 23 24.63 0.67 0.08
C GLY A 23 24.97 -0.70 0.67
N ASP A 24 24.91 -0.84 2.00
CA ASP A 24 25.12 -2.09 2.75
C ASP A 24 23.80 -2.82 3.11
N LEU A 25 22.67 -2.43 2.52
CA LEU A 25 21.37 -3.04 2.84
C LEU A 25 21.40 -4.56 2.68
N HIS A 26 22.07 -5.09 1.65
CA HIS A 26 22.15 -6.52 1.36
C HIS A 26 22.92 -7.32 2.44
N ASP A 27 23.75 -6.67 3.23
CA ASP A 27 24.51 -7.27 4.32
C ASP A 27 23.78 -7.18 5.67
N ARG A 28 22.71 -6.42 5.74
CA ARG A 28 21.92 -6.22 6.97
C ARG A 28 20.90 -7.34 7.18
N VAL A 29 20.59 -7.60 8.44
CA VAL A 29 19.43 -8.45 8.78
C VAL A 29 18.16 -7.62 8.65
N LEU A 30 17.23 -8.07 7.79
CA LEU A 30 15.95 -7.39 7.61
C LEU A 30 15.02 -7.61 8.82
N PRO A 31 14.21 -6.62 9.18
CA PRO A 31 13.14 -6.77 10.16
C PRO A 31 11.99 -7.59 9.54
N LEU A 32 12.13 -8.91 9.50
CA LEU A 32 11.15 -9.81 8.91
C LEU A 32 10.10 -10.22 9.94
N ILE A 33 8.85 -10.24 9.51
CA ILE A 33 7.71 -10.75 10.27
C ILE A 33 6.95 -11.79 9.44
N PRO A 34 6.38 -12.83 10.07
CA PRO A 34 5.53 -13.75 9.36
C PRO A 34 4.23 -13.08 8.92
N ALA A 35 3.85 -13.31 7.68
CA ALA A 35 2.59 -12.82 7.16
C ALA A 35 1.41 -13.46 7.90
N SER A 36 0.42 -12.67 8.24
CA SER A 36 -0.82 -13.11 8.89
C SER A 36 -2.02 -12.56 8.13
N GLY A 37 -2.77 -13.43 7.46
CA GLY A 37 -4.03 -13.12 6.80
C GLY A 37 -5.24 -13.46 7.67
N PRO A 38 -6.48 -13.37 7.14
CA PRO A 38 -6.76 -12.93 5.78
C PRO A 38 -6.61 -11.44 5.60
N TRP A 39 -6.38 -11.02 4.33
CA TRP A 39 -6.33 -9.61 3.94
C TRP A 39 -7.48 -9.27 3.00
N ALA A 40 -7.80 -8.00 2.89
CA ALA A 40 -8.75 -7.49 1.91
C ALA A 40 -8.04 -6.88 0.70
N ARG A 41 -8.64 -7.03 -0.47
CA ARG A 41 -8.18 -6.37 -1.67
C ARG A 41 -9.33 -5.70 -2.40
N ALA A 42 -9.10 -4.47 -2.83
CA ALA A 42 -9.89 -3.82 -3.86
C ALA A 42 -9.22 -4.09 -5.21
N PHE A 43 -9.99 -4.61 -6.18
CA PHE A 43 -9.44 -4.94 -7.50
C PHE A 43 -10.34 -4.41 -8.61
N ARG A 44 -9.83 -4.31 -9.83
CA ARG A 44 -10.61 -3.95 -11.01
C ARG A 44 -11.35 -5.18 -11.53
N LEU A 45 -12.64 -5.05 -11.82
CA LEU A 45 -13.48 -6.16 -12.30
C LEU A 45 -13.08 -6.69 -13.67
N ASP A 46 -12.30 -5.93 -14.45
CA ASP A 46 -11.75 -6.32 -15.74
C ASP A 46 -10.41 -7.08 -15.64
N ARG A 47 -9.97 -7.41 -14.40
CA ARG A 47 -8.71 -8.14 -14.13
C ARG A 47 -8.96 -9.29 -13.17
N ASP A 48 -8.04 -10.24 -13.17
CA ASP A 48 -8.00 -11.27 -12.13
C ASP A 48 -7.82 -10.60 -10.75
N PRO A 49 -8.58 -11.01 -9.72
CA PRO A 49 -8.35 -10.53 -8.37
C PRO A 49 -6.92 -10.77 -7.89
N LEU A 50 -6.30 -11.90 -8.23
CA LEU A 50 -4.89 -12.19 -7.97
C LEU A 50 -4.03 -11.72 -9.14
N TYR A 51 -3.72 -10.44 -9.14
CA TYR A 51 -2.91 -9.82 -10.18
C TYR A 51 -1.69 -9.13 -9.57
N PHE A 52 -0.50 -9.59 -9.94
CA PHE A 52 0.76 -8.94 -9.62
C PHE A 52 1.12 -7.97 -10.73
N GLY A 53 0.85 -6.67 -10.50
CA GLY A 53 1.07 -5.61 -11.48
C GLY A 53 2.55 -5.34 -11.71
N ARG A 54 2.93 -5.10 -12.99
CA ARG A 54 4.28 -4.68 -13.40
C ARG A 54 4.23 -3.33 -14.12
N GLY A 55 3.31 -2.45 -13.71
CA GLY A 55 3.10 -1.16 -14.36
C GLY A 55 4.24 -0.16 -14.13
N GLY A 56 4.84 -0.19 -12.98
CA GLY A 56 5.85 0.78 -12.56
C GLY A 56 5.25 2.11 -12.11
N ASP A 57 3.93 2.18 -11.91
CA ASP A 57 3.17 3.39 -11.60
C ASP A 57 2.66 3.45 -10.15
N GLN A 58 2.86 2.37 -9.39
CA GLN A 58 2.49 2.32 -7.98
C GLN A 58 3.71 2.45 -7.08
N ARG A 59 3.48 2.76 -5.80
CA ARG A 59 4.49 3.13 -4.81
C ARG A 59 5.65 2.15 -4.67
N PHE A 60 5.36 0.85 -4.66
CA PHE A 60 6.35 -0.20 -4.49
C PHE A 60 6.49 -1.09 -5.72
N ASP A 61 6.03 -0.61 -6.88
CA ASP A 61 6.28 -1.29 -8.15
C ASP A 61 7.77 -1.25 -8.49
N ASP A 62 8.21 -2.25 -9.24
CA ASP A 62 9.57 -2.24 -9.76
C ASP A 62 9.71 -1.25 -10.92
N PRO A 63 10.62 -0.28 -10.83
CA PRO A 63 10.85 0.67 -11.93
C PRO A 63 11.39 -0.01 -13.19
N ALA A 64 12.06 -1.17 -13.06
CA ALA A 64 12.54 -1.97 -14.18
C ALA A 64 11.53 -3.02 -14.67
N ARG A 65 10.38 -3.18 -13.96
CA ARG A 65 9.30 -4.13 -14.30
C ARG A 65 9.72 -5.61 -14.32
N GLU A 66 10.75 -5.97 -13.58
CA GLU A 66 11.26 -7.33 -13.49
C GLU A 66 10.40 -8.21 -12.58
N PHE A 67 9.77 -7.61 -11.56
CA PHE A 67 8.81 -8.30 -10.70
C PHE A 67 7.48 -7.58 -10.61
N GLY A 68 6.46 -8.32 -10.23
CA GLY A 68 5.11 -7.81 -10.04
C GLY A 68 4.77 -7.60 -8.57
N VAL A 69 3.84 -6.68 -8.30
CA VAL A 69 3.38 -6.36 -6.95
C VAL A 69 1.86 -6.44 -6.85
N CYS A 70 1.37 -7.12 -5.81
CA CYS A 70 -0.04 -7.22 -5.47
C CYS A 70 -0.31 -6.47 -4.16
N TYR A 71 -1.14 -5.41 -4.21
CA TYR A 71 -1.45 -4.57 -3.07
C TYR A 71 -2.71 -5.06 -2.35
N CYS A 72 -2.63 -5.17 -1.03
CA CYS A 72 -3.72 -5.55 -0.14
C CYS A 72 -3.78 -4.62 1.06
N GLY A 73 -4.93 -4.56 1.71
CA GLY A 73 -5.10 -3.94 3.02
C GLY A 73 -5.28 -5.01 4.10
N ALA A 74 -4.88 -4.72 5.32
CA ALA A 74 -5.15 -5.62 6.45
C ALA A 74 -6.66 -5.84 6.65
N ASP A 75 -7.48 -4.86 6.23
CA ASP A 75 -8.94 -4.94 6.22
C ASP A 75 -9.53 -4.21 5.01
N GLU A 76 -10.86 -4.27 4.86
CA GLU A 76 -11.59 -3.58 3.79
C GLU A 76 -11.46 -2.06 3.86
N ALA A 77 -11.30 -1.49 5.04
CA ALA A 77 -11.14 -0.05 5.19
C ALA A 77 -9.81 0.42 4.60
N CYS A 78 -8.74 -0.32 4.85
CA CYS A 78 -7.45 -0.08 4.24
C CYS A 78 -7.50 -0.25 2.71
N ALA A 79 -8.02 -1.38 2.24
CA ALA A 79 -8.13 -1.65 0.81
C ALA A 79 -8.97 -0.59 0.07
N PHE A 80 -10.01 -0.04 0.72
CA PHE A 80 -10.85 1.02 0.17
C PHE A 80 -10.10 2.35 0.08
N ILE A 81 -9.54 2.83 1.21
CA ILE A 81 -8.96 4.18 1.28
C ILE A 81 -7.70 4.33 0.44
N GLU A 82 -6.93 3.26 0.27
CA GLU A 82 -5.72 3.24 -0.56
C GLU A 82 -6.02 3.10 -2.07
N THR A 83 -7.25 2.74 -2.45
CA THR A 83 -7.55 2.43 -3.87
C THR A 83 -8.19 3.59 -4.62
N LEU A 84 -9.14 4.31 -4.04
CA LEU A 84 -10.01 5.18 -4.83
C LEU A 84 -10.08 6.64 -4.43
N PRO A 85 -10.13 7.01 -3.15
CA PRO A 85 -10.45 8.38 -2.84
C PRO A 85 -9.34 9.32 -3.28
N ALA A 86 -9.67 10.18 -4.23
CA ALA A 86 -8.84 11.30 -4.60
C ALA A 86 -9.37 12.58 -3.94
N GLN A 87 -8.48 13.50 -3.61
CA GLN A 87 -8.90 14.86 -3.28
C GLN A 87 -9.46 15.51 -4.52
N VAL A 88 -10.69 15.97 -4.43
CA VAL A 88 -11.41 16.67 -5.49
C VAL A 88 -11.82 18.03 -4.98
N THR A 89 -11.58 19.08 -5.76
CA THR A 89 -12.02 20.42 -5.43
C THR A 89 -13.40 20.65 -6.00
N VAL A 90 -14.38 20.96 -5.13
CA VAL A 90 -15.72 21.37 -5.51
C VAL A 90 -15.92 22.80 -5.02
N GLY A 91 -15.95 23.77 -5.94
CA GLY A 91 -15.88 25.18 -5.60
C GLY A 91 -14.57 25.51 -4.90
N THR A 92 -14.62 25.97 -3.65
CA THR A 92 -13.45 26.28 -2.81
C THR A 92 -13.14 25.18 -1.78
N THR A 93 -13.90 24.07 -1.78
CA THR A 93 -13.78 23.03 -0.77
C THR A 93 -13.08 21.80 -1.34
N SER A 94 -12.02 21.35 -0.66
CA SER A 94 -11.37 20.06 -0.94
C SER A 94 -12.11 18.94 -0.22
N ILE A 95 -12.55 17.94 -0.95
CA ILE A 95 -13.28 16.78 -0.45
C ILE A 95 -12.62 15.48 -0.93
N LEU A 96 -12.85 14.40 -0.22
CA LEU A 96 -12.59 13.07 -0.77
C LEU A 96 -13.75 12.68 -1.70
N GLY A 97 -13.43 12.40 -2.95
CA GLY A 97 -14.43 12.04 -3.96
C GLY A 97 -14.04 10.79 -4.75
N VAL A 98 -15.05 10.14 -5.30
CA VAL A 98 -14.87 9.01 -6.22
C VAL A 98 -15.89 9.15 -7.37
N ARG A 99 -15.44 8.98 -8.61
CA ARG A 99 -16.34 8.94 -9.76
C ARG A 99 -17.19 7.67 -9.71
N GLU A 100 -18.45 7.79 -10.10
CA GLU A 100 -19.38 6.67 -10.08
C GLU A 100 -18.87 5.49 -10.93
N ALA A 101 -18.39 5.72 -12.15
CA ALA A 101 -17.83 4.70 -13.02
C ALA A 101 -16.61 4.01 -12.37
N ALA A 102 -15.74 4.77 -11.68
CA ALA A 102 -14.59 4.20 -10.99
C ALA A 102 -15.01 3.28 -9.84
N LEU A 103 -16.08 3.63 -9.13
CA LEU A 103 -16.66 2.81 -8.06
C LEU A 103 -17.30 1.54 -8.62
N GLN A 104 -18.04 1.65 -9.73
CA GLN A 104 -18.67 0.52 -10.42
C GLN A 104 -17.65 -0.46 -11.00
N ALA A 105 -16.49 0.01 -11.40
CA ALA A 105 -15.40 -0.81 -11.96
C ALA A 105 -14.60 -1.60 -10.91
N ARG A 106 -14.95 -1.53 -9.63
CA ARG A 106 -14.20 -2.18 -8.53
C ARG A 106 -14.97 -3.31 -7.87
N GLY A 107 -14.21 -4.29 -7.38
CA GLY A 107 -14.70 -5.41 -6.59
C GLY A 107 -13.90 -5.60 -5.32
N TRP A 108 -14.46 -6.38 -4.40
CA TRP A 108 -13.82 -6.87 -3.19
C TRP A 108 -13.28 -8.29 -3.40
N ALA A 109 -12.11 -8.57 -2.84
CA ALA A 109 -11.60 -9.92 -2.71
C ALA A 109 -11.02 -10.12 -1.31
N THR A 110 -11.05 -11.37 -0.85
CA THR A 110 -10.31 -11.83 0.33
C THR A 110 -9.06 -12.54 -0.13
N VAL A 111 -7.94 -12.24 0.49
CA VAL A 111 -6.64 -12.87 0.23
C VAL A 111 -6.30 -13.73 1.42
N GLU A 112 -6.12 -15.02 1.22
CA GLU A 112 -5.81 -16.00 2.26
C GLU A 112 -4.44 -16.62 2.00
N LEU A 113 -3.70 -16.89 3.08
CA LEU A 113 -2.47 -17.67 2.99
C LEU A 113 -2.82 -19.12 2.77
N LEU A 114 -2.22 -19.76 1.77
CA LEU A 114 -2.29 -21.20 1.62
C LEU A 114 -1.46 -21.89 2.70
N PRO A 115 -1.87 -23.08 3.18
CA PRO A 115 -1.07 -23.85 4.09
C PRO A 115 0.32 -24.11 3.53
N GLN A 116 1.35 -23.71 4.27
CA GLN A 116 2.75 -23.82 3.87
C GLN A 116 3.56 -24.42 5.01
N THR A 117 4.63 -25.14 4.68
CA THR A 117 5.61 -25.57 5.66
C THR A 117 6.49 -24.42 6.15
N GLU A 118 6.76 -23.47 5.26
CA GLU A 118 7.56 -22.28 5.56
C GLU A 118 6.69 -21.02 5.61
N PRO A 119 6.88 -20.12 6.59
CA PRO A 119 6.17 -18.86 6.64
C PRO A 119 6.43 -18.00 5.39
N LEU A 120 5.45 -17.21 5.00
CA LEU A 120 5.61 -16.11 4.05
C LEU A 120 6.11 -14.89 4.83
N TRP A 121 7.31 -14.43 4.53
CA TRP A 121 7.95 -13.35 5.28
C TRP A 121 7.73 -11.99 4.63
N LEU A 122 7.35 -11.01 5.43
CA LEU A 122 7.23 -9.61 5.02
C LEU A 122 8.28 -8.77 5.73
N VAL A 123 8.83 -7.77 5.04
CA VAL A 123 9.64 -6.73 5.68
C VAL A 123 8.71 -5.82 6.48
N ASP A 124 8.96 -5.67 7.76
CA ASP A 124 8.22 -4.74 8.61
C ASP A 124 8.74 -3.31 8.38
N MET A 125 7.99 -2.54 7.60
CA MET A 125 8.23 -1.11 7.37
C MET A 125 7.36 -0.25 8.28
N THR A 126 7.13 -0.71 9.52
CA THR A 126 6.37 0.04 10.55
C THR A 126 7.22 0.21 11.81
N GLY A 127 6.93 1.23 12.61
CA GLY A 127 7.54 1.41 13.93
C GLY A 127 9.07 1.18 13.95
N PRO A 128 9.56 0.25 14.81
CA PRO A 128 11.00 -0.03 14.91
C PRO A 128 11.63 -0.58 13.63
N GLY A 129 10.85 -1.27 12.79
CA GLY A 129 11.35 -1.84 11.53
C GLY A 129 11.88 -0.77 10.58
N LEU A 130 11.20 0.37 10.46
CA LEU A 130 11.70 1.52 9.68
C LEU A 130 13.06 2.00 10.19
N ALA A 131 13.23 2.11 11.51
CA ALA A 131 14.50 2.53 12.09
C ALA A 131 15.62 1.53 11.84
N HIS A 132 15.33 0.22 11.89
CA HIS A 132 16.30 -0.85 11.58
C HIS A 132 16.75 -0.78 10.11
N LEU A 133 15.86 -0.41 9.20
CA LEU A 133 16.20 -0.22 7.79
C LEU A 133 17.01 1.07 7.56
N GLY A 134 16.99 2.03 8.48
CA GLY A 134 17.48 3.39 8.25
C GLY A 134 16.52 4.23 7.40
N ALA A 135 15.23 3.88 7.43
CA ALA A 135 14.17 4.51 6.69
C ALA A 135 13.24 5.33 7.60
N ASN A 136 12.32 6.05 7.02
CA ASN A 136 11.29 6.81 7.73
C ASN A 136 9.89 6.62 7.10
N ALA A 137 8.86 7.20 7.71
CA ALA A 137 7.47 7.06 7.27
C ALA A 137 7.19 7.64 5.88
N ASP A 138 8.07 8.47 5.35
CA ASP A 138 7.92 9.07 4.01
C ASP A 138 7.87 8.02 2.91
N LEU A 139 8.52 6.86 3.10
CA LEU A 139 8.44 5.76 2.15
C LEU A 139 7.00 5.32 1.85
N SER A 140 6.11 5.41 2.84
CA SER A 140 4.69 5.07 2.68
C SER A 140 3.80 6.28 2.42
N SER A 141 4.24 7.53 2.69
CA SER A 141 3.38 8.71 2.67
C SER A 141 3.71 9.73 1.57
N CYS A 142 4.95 9.77 1.05
CA CYS A 142 5.33 10.76 0.04
C CYS A 142 4.52 10.64 -1.27
N PRO A 143 4.33 11.74 -2.00
CA PRO A 143 3.67 11.72 -3.31
C PRO A 143 4.57 11.18 -4.43
N ASP A 144 5.89 11.33 -4.29
CA ASP A 144 6.86 10.80 -5.25
C ASP A 144 7.17 9.33 -4.95
N TYR A 145 7.09 8.48 -5.96
CA TYR A 145 7.29 7.04 -5.83
C TYR A 145 8.71 6.59 -6.20
N ALA A 146 9.56 7.47 -6.72
CA ALA A 146 10.88 7.08 -7.18
C ALA A 146 11.74 6.43 -6.07
N VAL A 147 11.77 7.03 -4.87
CA VAL A 147 12.51 6.47 -3.73
C VAL A 147 11.86 5.19 -3.20
N PRO A 148 10.54 5.14 -2.90
CA PRO A 148 9.87 3.90 -2.53
C PRO A 148 10.07 2.73 -3.50
N GLN A 149 10.09 3.00 -4.80
CA GLN A 149 10.33 1.99 -5.83
C GLN A 149 11.76 1.44 -5.77
N ARG A 150 12.77 2.30 -5.54
CA ARG A 150 14.15 1.84 -5.33
C ARG A 150 14.30 1.00 -4.07
N TRP A 151 13.62 1.37 -2.98
CA TRP A 151 13.55 0.55 -1.78
C TRP A 151 12.90 -0.81 -2.04
N SER A 152 11.77 -0.82 -2.75
CA SER A 152 11.07 -2.06 -3.12
C SER A 152 11.98 -3.01 -3.88
N ARG A 153 12.72 -2.48 -4.89
CA ARG A 153 13.68 -3.25 -5.66
C ARG A 153 14.84 -3.79 -4.81
N ALA A 154 15.41 -2.95 -3.95
CA ALA A 154 16.50 -3.36 -3.06
C ALA A 154 16.07 -4.45 -2.07
N LEU A 155 14.85 -4.34 -1.52
CA LEU A 155 14.29 -5.34 -0.62
C LEU A 155 13.89 -6.62 -1.36
N TRP A 156 13.33 -6.51 -2.57
CA TRP A 156 13.01 -7.68 -3.39
C TRP A 156 14.26 -8.49 -3.75
N SER A 157 15.38 -7.84 -4.09
CA SER A 157 16.62 -8.48 -4.45
C SER A 157 17.45 -8.95 -3.24
N HIS A 158 17.00 -8.66 -2.02
CA HIS A 158 17.75 -9.00 -0.80
C HIS A 158 17.92 -10.52 -0.62
N PRO A 159 19.10 -11.00 -0.14
CA PRO A 159 19.40 -12.45 0.02
C PRO A 159 18.42 -13.20 0.92
N GLN A 160 17.80 -12.54 1.91
CA GLN A 160 16.77 -13.16 2.76
C GLN A 160 15.44 -13.41 2.03
N GLY A 161 15.26 -12.94 0.80
CA GLY A 161 14.15 -13.25 -0.08
C GLY A 161 12.76 -12.94 0.46
N PRO A 162 12.48 -11.74 1.02
CA PRO A 162 11.16 -11.43 1.55
C PRO A 162 10.09 -11.55 0.46
N SER A 163 8.91 -11.99 0.84
CA SER A 163 7.78 -12.17 -0.08
C SER A 163 6.94 -10.89 -0.24
N GLY A 164 7.26 -9.83 0.47
CA GLY A 164 6.57 -8.55 0.40
C GLY A 164 6.93 -7.61 1.53
N LEU A 165 6.14 -6.56 1.62
CA LEU A 165 6.31 -5.45 2.55
C LEU A 165 5.04 -5.26 3.39
N LEU A 166 5.18 -4.97 4.68
CA LEU A 166 4.11 -4.45 5.54
C LEU A 166 4.40 -2.99 5.84
N TYR A 167 3.44 -2.09 5.61
CA TYR A 167 3.62 -0.65 5.79
C TYR A 167 2.33 0.04 6.23
N ARG A 168 2.43 1.30 6.68
CA ARG A 168 1.27 2.12 7.04
C ARG A 168 0.57 2.66 5.80
N ALA A 169 -0.76 2.57 5.77
CA ALA A 169 -1.56 3.16 4.71
C ALA A 169 -1.35 4.69 4.66
N ARG A 170 -1.24 5.24 3.45
CA ARG A 170 -0.95 6.67 3.27
C ARG A 170 -2.08 7.57 3.76
N HIS A 171 -3.32 7.18 3.45
CA HIS A 171 -4.51 8.01 3.71
C HIS A 171 -5.12 7.77 5.09
N ASP A 172 -4.79 6.65 5.74
CA ASP A 172 -5.17 6.35 7.12
C ASP A 172 -4.03 5.59 7.82
N PRO A 173 -3.02 6.30 8.40
CA PRO A 173 -1.84 5.64 8.99
C PRO A 173 -2.14 4.74 10.21
N SER A 174 -3.37 4.72 10.71
CA SER A 174 -3.79 3.74 11.71
C SER A 174 -3.94 2.33 11.13
N LEU A 175 -4.04 2.20 9.81
CA LEU A 175 -4.24 0.96 9.08
C LEU A 175 -2.92 0.45 8.47
N LEU A 176 -2.92 -0.85 8.17
CA LEU A 176 -1.78 -1.54 7.59
C LEU A 176 -2.08 -1.96 6.14
N SER A 177 -1.12 -1.70 5.29
CA SER A 177 -1.09 -2.12 3.88
C SER A 177 -0.03 -3.18 3.66
N ILE A 178 -0.27 -4.05 2.71
CA ILE A 178 0.64 -5.11 2.29
C ILE A 178 0.92 -4.97 0.79
N ALA A 179 2.19 -5.01 0.42
CA ALA A 179 2.64 -5.13 -0.96
C ALA A 179 3.32 -6.50 -1.12
N LEU A 180 2.62 -7.46 -1.71
CA LEU A 180 3.17 -8.79 -1.98
C LEU A 180 3.94 -8.77 -3.29
N PHE A 181 5.16 -9.30 -3.28
CA PHE A 181 5.92 -9.57 -4.48
C PHE A 181 5.42 -10.84 -5.19
N ASP A 182 5.60 -10.94 -6.50
CA ASP A 182 5.14 -12.07 -7.31
C ASP A 182 5.74 -13.43 -6.90
N ARG A 183 6.82 -13.47 -6.12
CA ARG A 183 7.30 -14.71 -5.48
C ARG A 183 6.32 -15.28 -4.44
N ALA A 184 5.31 -14.52 -4.03
CA ALA A 184 4.21 -15.01 -3.21
C ALA A 184 3.11 -15.71 -4.05
N ASP A 185 3.19 -15.68 -5.37
CA ASP A 185 2.28 -16.42 -6.24
C ASP A 185 2.35 -17.92 -5.93
N GLY A 186 1.20 -18.59 -5.95
CA GLY A 186 1.08 -19.99 -5.52
C GLY A 186 1.15 -20.23 -4.00
N ARG A 187 1.36 -19.17 -3.19
CA ARG A 187 1.37 -19.21 -1.72
C ARG A 187 0.17 -18.49 -1.09
N VAL A 188 -0.60 -17.79 -1.90
CA VAL A 188 -1.83 -17.10 -1.52
C VAL A 188 -2.97 -17.55 -2.42
N ALA A 189 -4.17 -17.62 -1.86
CA ALA A 189 -5.40 -17.79 -2.61
C ALA A 189 -6.22 -16.51 -2.55
N MET A 190 -7.00 -16.25 -3.59
CA MET A 190 -7.86 -15.09 -3.63
C MET A 190 -9.28 -15.47 -3.98
N THR A 191 -10.22 -15.07 -3.14
CA THR A 191 -11.64 -15.29 -3.33
C THR A 191 -12.32 -13.97 -3.65
N SER A 192 -12.86 -13.83 -4.87
CA SER A 192 -13.66 -12.67 -5.24
C SER A 192 -14.98 -12.63 -4.46
N ARG A 193 -15.28 -11.45 -3.90
CA ARG A 193 -16.56 -11.15 -3.23
C ARG A 193 -17.49 -10.34 -4.13
N GLY A 194 -17.14 -10.19 -5.41
CA GLY A 194 -17.92 -9.49 -6.42
C GLY A 194 -17.78 -7.97 -6.38
N ALA A 195 -18.56 -7.32 -7.25
CA ALA A 195 -18.53 -5.87 -7.43
C ALA A 195 -18.89 -5.10 -6.15
N TRP A 196 -18.29 -3.93 -5.97
CA TRP A 196 -18.64 -3.02 -4.86
C TRP A 196 -20.10 -2.59 -4.92
N SER A 197 -20.64 -2.38 -6.13
CA SER A 197 -22.04 -2.02 -6.39
C SER A 197 -23.02 -3.18 -6.23
N ALA A 198 -22.56 -4.42 -6.08
CA ALA A 198 -23.43 -5.57 -5.86
C ALA A 198 -24.24 -5.42 -4.56
N SER A 199 -25.50 -5.87 -4.57
CA SER A 199 -26.40 -5.79 -3.40
C SER A 199 -25.78 -6.42 -2.14
N ALA A 200 -25.04 -7.53 -2.28
CA ALA A 200 -24.34 -8.18 -1.19
C ALA A 200 -23.26 -7.30 -0.53
N ASN A 201 -22.68 -6.36 -1.27
CA ASN A 201 -21.64 -5.45 -0.80
C ASN A 201 -22.15 -4.06 -0.43
N ALA A 202 -23.44 -3.75 -0.66
CA ALA A 202 -23.99 -2.40 -0.49
C ALA A 202 -23.83 -1.84 0.93
N THR A 203 -23.95 -2.69 1.95
CA THR A 203 -23.79 -2.26 3.36
C THR A 203 -22.32 -1.96 3.67
N LEU A 204 -21.39 -2.78 3.20
CA LEU A 204 -19.96 -2.56 3.36
C LEU A 204 -19.52 -1.28 2.64
N LEU A 205 -19.95 -1.08 1.39
CA LEU A 205 -19.63 0.12 0.64
C LEU A 205 -20.13 1.39 1.35
N ARG A 206 -21.39 1.40 1.79
CA ARG A 206 -21.95 2.53 2.55
C ARG A 206 -21.16 2.84 3.82
N LYS A 207 -20.74 1.80 4.55
CA LYS A 207 -19.89 1.94 5.74
C LYS A 207 -18.56 2.61 5.40
N MET A 208 -17.90 2.24 4.30
CA MET A 208 -16.62 2.82 3.86
C MET A 208 -16.79 4.27 3.43
N LEU A 209 -17.79 4.56 2.61
CA LEU A 209 -18.10 5.93 2.17
C LEU A 209 -18.39 6.86 3.38
N ALA A 210 -19.16 6.37 4.35
CA ALA A 210 -19.49 7.15 5.56
C ALA A 210 -18.26 7.35 6.46
N ARG A 211 -17.44 6.30 6.69
CA ARG A 211 -16.25 6.37 7.52
C ARG A 211 -15.29 7.48 7.07
N TYR A 212 -15.07 7.58 5.77
CA TYR A 212 -14.12 8.55 5.19
C TYR A 212 -14.80 9.78 4.60
N ARG A 213 -16.13 9.92 4.76
CA ARG A 213 -16.93 11.03 4.21
C ARG A 213 -16.69 11.22 2.70
N VAL A 214 -16.57 10.10 1.98
CA VAL A 214 -16.32 10.12 0.52
C VAL A 214 -17.61 10.45 -0.21
N GLN A 215 -17.55 11.42 -1.14
CA GLN A 215 -18.66 11.78 -2.00
C GLN A 215 -18.57 11.03 -3.34
N ILE A 216 -19.70 10.52 -3.79
CA ILE A 216 -19.81 9.96 -5.15
C ILE A 216 -20.07 11.12 -6.11
N ILE A 217 -19.18 11.24 -7.09
CA ILE A 217 -19.27 12.27 -8.13
C ILE A 217 -19.87 11.61 -9.37
N PRO A 218 -21.04 12.08 -9.84
CA PRO A 218 -21.61 11.59 -11.08
C PRO A 218 -20.65 11.77 -12.26
N ASP A 219 -20.65 10.83 -13.17
CA ASP A 219 -19.92 10.98 -14.41
C ASP A 219 -20.57 12.09 -15.26
N ALA A 220 -19.75 12.86 -15.98
CA ALA A 220 -20.27 13.86 -16.90
C ALA A 220 -21.23 13.17 -17.91
N ARG A 221 -22.42 13.70 -18.07
CA ARG A 221 -23.33 13.22 -19.12
C ARG A 221 -22.66 13.48 -20.47
N SER A 222 -22.38 12.42 -21.20
CA SER A 222 -21.93 12.46 -22.59
C SER A 222 -23.03 12.99 -23.50
#